data_04b55938c26f55222fea11a79269a845
#
_entry.id   04b55938c26f55222fea11a79269a845
#
_cell.length_a   1.000
_cell.length_b   1.000
_cell.length_c   1.000
_cell.angle_alpha   90.00
_cell.angle_beta   90.00
_cell.angle_gamma   90.00
#
_symmetry.space_group_name_H-M   'P 1'
#
loop_
_entity.id
_entity.type
_entity.pdbx_description
1 polymer ?
#
loop_
_entity_poly.entity_id
_entity_poly.type
_entity_poly.pdbx_seq_one_letter_code
_entity_poly.pdbx_strand_id
1 'polypeptide(L)'
;MLAADGIAVVGEAADGDGAVSVAREQKPDVVVIDLKMRGGSGLEAVRRITSTHPGQAVIVLTVSAEPSEVLGALAAGASCYLLKDTRVEELLTGIRLAAAGHAVLSREIVRMLAQLGNSAHPSVSLPRGETALTARELDVLYLLAQGVDNATIGLELSISAHTVKQHVTSIFVKLGVQNRVQAAVCAVRAGLL
;
A
#
# COMPACT_ATOMS: atom_id res chain seq x y z
N MET A 1 10.75 -14.52 16.71
CA MET A 1 11.59 -14.27 15.52
C MET A 1 11.50 -12.81 15.08
N LEU A 2 10.31 -12.25 14.81
CA LEU A 2 10.16 -10.84 14.41
C LEU A 2 10.69 -9.83 15.44
N ALA A 3 10.52 -10.08 16.73
CA ALA A 3 10.98 -9.19 17.80
C ALA A 3 12.53 -9.05 17.89
N ALA A 4 13.30 -10.02 17.39
CA ALA A 4 14.76 -9.98 17.42
C ALA A 4 15.35 -8.99 16.39
N ASP A 5 14.55 -8.56 15.40
CA ASP A 5 14.98 -7.70 14.29
C ASP A 5 14.46 -6.25 14.39
N GLY A 6 14.08 -5.83 15.59
CA GLY A 6 13.52 -4.48 15.83
C GLY A 6 12.08 -4.30 15.32
N ILE A 7 11.36 -5.40 15.07
CA ILE A 7 9.94 -5.41 14.68
C ILE A 7 9.13 -5.91 15.88
N ALA A 8 8.26 -5.07 16.41
CA ALA A 8 7.35 -5.44 17.50
C ALA A 8 6.05 -6.01 16.92
N VAL A 9 5.67 -7.23 17.32
CA VAL A 9 4.33 -7.78 17.06
C VAL A 9 3.39 -7.21 18.11
N VAL A 10 2.51 -6.31 17.71
CA VAL A 10 1.58 -5.61 18.63
C VAL A 10 0.20 -6.28 18.70
N GLY A 11 -0.06 -7.28 17.84
CA GLY A 11 -1.29 -8.05 17.86
C GLY A 11 -1.31 -9.16 16.83
N GLU A 12 -2.17 -10.15 17.06
CA GLU A 12 -2.40 -11.29 16.18
C GLU A 12 -3.90 -11.56 16.06
N ALA A 13 -4.34 -12.07 14.92
CA ALA A 13 -5.71 -12.45 14.64
C ALA A 13 -5.78 -13.76 13.86
N ALA A 14 -6.80 -14.56 14.10
CA ALA A 14 -7.00 -15.84 13.42
C ALA A 14 -7.90 -15.73 12.19
N ASP A 15 -8.64 -14.64 12.04
CA ASP A 15 -9.60 -14.39 10.97
C ASP A 15 -9.64 -12.90 10.55
N GLY A 16 -10.43 -12.59 9.54
CA GLY A 16 -10.51 -11.25 8.96
C GLY A 16 -11.14 -10.21 9.89
N ASP A 17 -12.17 -10.58 10.65
CA ASP A 17 -12.84 -9.65 11.58
C ASP A 17 -11.92 -9.30 12.75
N GLY A 18 -11.23 -10.30 13.29
CA GLY A 18 -10.20 -10.10 14.30
C GLY A 18 -9.06 -9.21 13.80
N ALA A 19 -8.59 -9.44 12.56
CA ALA A 19 -7.55 -8.61 11.95
C ALA A 19 -7.96 -7.13 11.84
N VAL A 20 -9.21 -6.85 11.44
CA VAL A 20 -9.76 -5.48 11.38
C VAL A 20 -9.83 -4.84 12.77
N SER A 21 -10.29 -5.60 13.79
CA SER A 21 -10.39 -5.11 15.18
C SER A 21 -9.02 -4.77 15.74
N VAL A 22 -8.06 -5.71 15.61
CA VAL A 22 -6.68 -5.51 16.09
C VAL A 22 -6.01 -4.33 15.38
N ALA A 23 -6.13 -4.22 14.06
CA ALA A 23 -5.55 -3.10 13.32
C ALA A 23 -6.10 -1.75 13.79
N ARG A 24 -7.40 -1.66 14.07
CA ARG A 24 -8.04 -0.45 14.58
C ARG A 24 -7.57 -0.08 16.00
N GLU A 25 -7.43 -1.07 16.88
CA GLU A 25 -7.09 -0.87 18.30
C GLU A 25 -5.60 -0.60 18.50
N GLN A 26 -4.75 -1.38 17.84
CA GLN A 26 -3.30 -1.31 18.01
C GLN A 26 -2.62 -0.29 17.10
N LYS A 27 -3.28 0.12 16.01
CA LYS A 27 -2.76 1.07 15.01
C LYS A 27 -1.31 0.75 14.58
N PRO A 28 -1.04 -0.48 14.11
CA PRO A 28 0.31 -0.89 13.75
C PRO A 28 0.84 -0.07 12.56
N ASP A 29 2.16 0.06 12.42
CA ASP A 29 2.76 0.65 11.22
C ASP A 29 2.51 -0.21 9.98
N VAL A 30 2.47 -1.54 10.14
CA VAL A 30 2.27 -2.51 9.07
C VAL A 30 1.32 -3.61 9.52
N VAL A 31 0.38 -3.98 8.67
CA VAL A 31 -0.46 -5.18 8.82
C VAL A 31 0.04 -6.24 7.85
N VAL A 32 0.34 -7.44 8.34
CA VAL A 32 0.64 -8.62 7.51
C VAL A 32 -0.57 -9.53 7.55
N ILE A 33 -1.15 -9.84 6.39
CA ILE A 33 -2.41 -10.57 6.30
C ILE A 33 -2.35 -11.70 5.26
N ASP A 34 -2.89 -12.87 5.62
CA ASP A 34 -3.12 -13.95 4.66
C ASP A 34 -4.49 -13.76 3.97
N LEU A 35 -4.54 -14.00 2.66
CA LEU A 35 -5.83 -14.01 1.94
C LEU A 35 -6.69 -15.23 2.29
N LYS A 36 -6.06 -16.37 2.65
CA LYS A 36 -6.73 -17.64 2.93
C LYS A 36 -6.83 -17.89 4.44
N MET A 37 -7.63 -17.07 5.12
CA MET A 37 -7.90 -17.22 6.55
C MET A 37 -9.20 -17.99 6.81
N ARG A 38 -9.33 -18.55 8.03
CA ARG A 38 -10.56 -19.21 8.47
C ARG A 38 -11.70 -18.20 8.63
N GLY A 39 -12.91 -18.58 8.24
CA GLY A 39 -14.13 -17.81 8.55
C GLY A 39 -14.34 -16.50 7.78
N GLY A 40 -13.44 -16.12 6.90
CA GLY A 40 -13.60 -14.87 6.15
C GLY A 40 -12.57 -14.68 5.06
N SER A 41 -12.88 -13.82 4.10
CA SER A 41 -11.95 -13.45 3.05
C SER A 41 -10.91 -12.46 3.60
N GLY A 42 -9.63 -12.83 3.59
CA GLY A 42 -8.54 -11.91 3.89
C GLY A 42 -8.58 -10.66 2.99
N LEU A 43 -9.05 -10.82 1.76
CA LEU A 43 -9.28 -9.73 0.82
C LEU A 43 -10.27 -8.68 1.36
N GLU A 44 -11.36 -9.14 1.98
CA GLU A 44 -12.35 -8.23 2.58
C GLU A 44 -11.75 -7.51 3.82
N ALA A 45 -10.95 -8.20 4.62
CA ALA A 45 -10.24 -7.58 5.72
C ALA A 45 -9.25 -6.51 5.23
N VAL A 46 -8.47 -6.77 4.15
CA VAL A 46 -7.63 -5.75 3.52
C VAL A 46 -8.45 -4.53 3.13
N ARG A 47 -9.58 -4.73 2.43
CA ARG A 47 -10.46 -3.64 1.98
C ARG A 47 -11.00 -2.81 3.15
N ARG A 48 -11.44 -3.44 4.22
CA ARG A 48 -11.97 -2.77 5.42
C ARG A 48 -10.88 -1.99 6.16
N ILE A 49 -9.68 -2.55 6.31
CA ILE A 49 -8.55 -1.89 6.96
C ILE A 49 -8.14 -0.64 6.17
N THR A 50 -7.95 -0.77 4.86
CA THR A 50 -7.46 0.33 4.01
C THR A 50 -8.51 1.42 3.80
N SER A 51 -9.80 1.07 3.73
CA SER A 51 -10.88 2.06 3.64
C SER A 51 -11.07 2.87 4.92
N THR A 52 -10.87 2.23 6.08
CA THR A 52 -10.98 2.90 7.39
C THR A 52 -9.74 3.73 7.71
N HIS A 53 -8.56 3.29 7.26
CA HIS A 53 -7.28 3.93 7.51
C HIS A 53 -6.52 4.09 6.19
N PRO A 54 -6.84 5.12 5.37
CA PRO A 54 -6.11 5.40 4.14
C PRO A 54 -4.61 5.60 4.42
N GLY A 55 -3.77 4.93 3.65
CA GLY A 55 -2.32 4.95 3.87
C GLY A 55 -1.79 3.92 4.88
N GLN A 56 -2.67 3.05 5.45
CA GLN A 56 -2.21 1.90 6.23
C GLN A 56 -1.40 0.96 5.34
N ALA A 57 -0.16 0.67 5.74
CA ALA A 57 0.65 -0.31 5.02
C ALA A 57 0.09 -1.72 5.28
N VAL A 58 -0.34 -2.38 4.22
CA VAL A 58 -0.85 -3.77 4.29
C VAL A 58 0.00 -4.65 3.37
N ILE A 59 0.62 -5.67 3.95
CA ILE A 59 1.36 -6.72 3.24
C ILE A 59 0.45 -7.94 3.15
N VAL A 60 0.16 -8.37 1.94
CA VAL A 60 -0.48 -9.67 1.70
C VAL A 60 0.59 -10.74 1.66
N LEU A 61 0.45 -11.77 2.48
CA LEU A 61 1.32 -12.95 2.53
C LEU A 61 0.49 -14.18 2.22
N THR A 62 0.65 -14.77 1.04
CA THR A 62 -0.20 -15.87 0.54
C THR A 62 0.60 -16.98 -0.12
N VAL A 63 -0.02 -18.14 -0.32
CA VAL A 63 0.56 -19.27 -1.06
C VAL A 63 0.31 -19.19 -2.58
N SER A 64 -0.52 -18.25 -3.04
CA SER A 64 -0.99 -18.17 -4.43
C SER A 64 -0.54 -16.87 -5.09
N ALA A 65 -0.11 -16.97 -6.35
CA ALA A 65 0.16 -15.83 -7.23
C ALA A 65 -0.87 -15.74 -8.38
N GLU A 66 -2.11 -16.22 -8.14
CA GLU A 66 -3.17 -16.13 -9.13
C GLU A 66 -3.47 -14.67 -9.51
N PRO A 67 -3.50 -14.33 -10.81
CA PRO A 67 -3.67 -12.94 -11.25
C PRO A 67 -4.89 -12.24 -10.65
N SER A 68 -6.00 -12.95 -10.52
CA SER A 68 -7.24 -12.41 -9.93
C SER A 68 -7.11 -12.09 -8.44
N GLU A 69 -6.39 -12.92 -7.67
CA GLU A 69 -6.12 -12.69 -6.24
C GLU A 69 -5.19 -11.48 -6.05
N VAL A 70 -4.12 -11.40 -6.85
CA VAL A 70 -3.17 -10.28 -6.81
C VAL A 70 -3.85 -8.97 -7.16
N LEU A 71 -4.58 -8.93 -8.29
CA LEU A 71 -5.32 -7.71 -8.70
C LEU A 71 -6.37 -7.32 -7.67
N GLY A 72 -7.09 -8.31 -7.12
CA GLY A 72 -8.06 -8.09 -6.05
C GLY A 72 -7.42 -7.48 -4.81
N ALA A 73 -6.27 -7.98 -4.37
CA ALA A 73 -5.55 -7.44 -3.21
C ALA A 73 -5.03 -6.01 -3.44
N LEU A 74 -4.45 -5.74 -4.62
CA LEU A 74 -3.99 -4.40 -4.98
C LEU A 74 -5.18 -3.43 -5.10
N ALA A 75 -6.29 -3.86 -5.69
CA ALA A 75 -7.52 -3.08 -5.77
C ALA A 75 -8.15 -2.85 -4.39
N ALA A 76 -8.01 -3.81 -3.46
CA ALA A 76 -8.43 -3.66 -2.06
C ALA A 76 -7.51 -2.75 -1.23
N GLY A 77 -6.39 -2.29 -1.78
CA GLY A 77 -5.49 -1.35 -1.13
C GLY A 77 -4.21 -1.95 -0.54
N ALA A 78 -3.90 -3.23 -0.80
CA ALA A 78 -2.63 -3.80 -0.38
C ALA A 78 -1.44 -3.01 -0.97
N SER A 79 -0.47 -2.67 -0.12
CA SER A 79 0.75 -1.96 -0.53
C SER A 79 1.83 -2.93 -1.02
N CYS A 80 1.83 -4.14 -0.50
CA CYS A 80 2.83 -5.17 -0.76
C CYS A 80 2.16 -6.52 -0.96
N TYR A 81 2.78 -7.37 -1.79
CA TYR A 81 2.32 -8.72 -2.03
C TYR A 81 3.52 -9.67 -2.06
N LEU A 82 3.57 -10.61 -1.12
CA LEU A 82 4.63 -11.59 -0.95
C LEU A 82 4.06 -13.00 -0.91
N LEU A 83 4.84 -13.96 -1.34
CA LEU A 83 4.50 -15.38 -1.24
C LEU A 83 4.96 -15.95 0.11
N LYS A 84 4.27 -16.95 0.64
CA LYS A 84 4.60 -17.59 1.93
C LYS A 84 5.91 -18.39 1.91
N ASP A 85 6.42 -18.72 0.73
CA ASP A 85 7.73 -19.32 0.52
C ASP A 85 8.87 -18.29 0.45
N THR A 86 8.55 -17.01 0.53
CA THR A 86 9.52 -15.91 0.66
C THR A 86 10.38 -16.13 1.90
N ARG A 87 11.69 -15.95 1.77
CA ARG A 87 12.62 -16.05 2.89
C ARG A 87 12.31 -15.02 3.98
N VAL A 88 12.59 -15.38 5.22
CA VAL A 88 12.30 -14.52 6.38
C VAL A 88 12.95 -13.16 6.25
N GLU A 89 14.21 -13.12 5.79
CA GLU A 89 14.97 -11.88 5.58
C GLU A 89 14.28 -10.94 4.56
N GLU A 90 13.70 -11.52 3.53
CA GLU A 90 12.95 -10.76 2.52
C GLU A 90 11.62 -10.22 3.09
N LEU A 91 10.93 -11.02 3.91
CA LEU A 91 9.72 -10.58 4.62
C LEU A 91 10.04 -9.42 5.57
N LEU A 92 11.12 -9.54 6.39
CA LEU A 92 11.55 -8.49 7.30
C LEU A 92 11.91 -7.19 6.55
N THR A 93 12.59 -7.34 5.41
CA THR A 93 12.90 -6.21 4.54
C THR A 93 11.63 -5.58 3.98
N GLY A 94 10.69 -6.41 3.51
CA GLY A 94 9.37 -5.96 3.02
C GLY A 94 8.59 -5.18 4.09
N ILE A 95 8.61 -5.66 5.34
CA ILE A 95 7.95 -4.96 6.46
C ILE A 95 8.57 -3.57 6.70
N ARG A 96 9.91 -3.47 6.73
CA ARG A 96 10.60 -2.18 6.91
C ARG A 96 10.31 -1.21 5.76
N LEU A 97 10.36 -1.70 4.53
CA LEU A 97 10.04 -0.89 3.35
C LEU A 97 8.58 -0.43 3.35
N ALA A 98 7.64 -1.32 3.70
CA ALA A 98 6.23 -0.97 3.80
C ALA A 98 5.98 0.10 4.90
N ALA A 99 6.63 -0.03 6.06
CA ALA A 99 6.57 0.97 7.13
C ALA A 99 7.12 2.34 6.68
N ALA A 100 8.14 2.35 5.83
CA ALA A 100 8.70 3.57 5.23
C ALA A 100 7.82 4.15 4.09
N GLY A 101 6.75 3.45 3.70
CA GLY A 101 5.81 3.89 2.68
C GLY A 101 6.14 3.41 1.26
N HIS A 102 7.05 2.43 1.12
CA HIS A 102 7.31 1.80 -0.17
C HIS A 102 6.23 0.76 -0.52
N ALA A 103 6.02 0.55 -1.82
CA ALA A 103 5.33 -0.63 -2.32
C ALA A 103 6.36 -1.72 -2.65
N VAL A 104 6.09 -2.94 -2.20
CA VAL A 104 6.97 -4.09 -2.46
C VAL A 104 6.18 -5.17 -3.20
N LEU A 105 6.63 -5.48 -4.41
CA LEU A 105 6.06 -6.52 -5.26
C LEU A 105 7.16 -7.49 -5.67
N SER A 106 6.88 -8.78 -5.65
CA SER A 106 7.81 -9.77 -6.18
C SER A 106 7.99 -9.59 -7.70
N ARG A 107 9.09 -10.11 -8.25
CA ARG A 107 9.36 -10.02 -9.70
C ARG A 107 8.27 -10.70 -10.53
N GLU A 108 7.70 -11.78 -10.02
CA GLU A 108 6.60 -12.52 -10.67
C GLU A 108 5.36 -11.63 -10.79
N ILE A 109 5.02 -10.93 -9.72
CA ILE A 109 3.88 -10.00 -9.70
C ILE A 109 4.10 -8.84 -10.67
N VAL A 110 5.30 -8.26 -10.70
CA VAL A 110 5.64 -7.18 -11.65
C VAL A 110 5.50 -7.66 -13.10
N ARG A 111 6.01 -8.86 -13.44
CA ARG A 111 5.87 -9.43 -14.79
C ARG A 111 4.41 -9.65 -15.17
N MET A 112 3.62 -10.20 -14.25
CA MET A 112 2.19 -10.41 -14.45
C MET A 112 1.45 -9.09 -14.70
N LEU A 113 1.69 -8.07 -13.89
CA LEU A 113 1.09 -6.74 -14.07
C LEU A 113 1.48 -6.10 -15.40
N ALA A 114 2.73 -6.26 -15.84
CA ALA A 114 3.20 -5.78 -17.14
C ALA A 114 2.48 -6.46 -18.31
N GLN A 115 2.16 -7.74 -18.21
CA GLN A 115 1.39 -8.47 -19.23
C GLN A 115 -0.07 -8.02 -19.32
N LEU A 116 -0.67 -7.63 -18.18
CA LEU A 116 -2.04 -7.12 -18.12
C LEU A 116 -2.16 -5.65 -18.54
N GLY A 117 -1.07 -4.89 -18.48
CA GLY A 117 -1.03 -3.44 -18.75
C GLY A 117 -1.23 -3.02 -20.21
N ASN A 118 -1.29 -3.96 -21.16
CA ASN A 118 -1.53 -3.69 -22.58
C ASN A 118 -3.01 -3.44 -22.95
N SER A 119 -3.93 -3.45 -21.97
CA SER A 119 -5.34 -3.14 -22.22
C SER A 119 -5.56 -1.65 -22.05
N ALA A 120 -6.09 -0.98 -23.08
CA ALA A 120 -6.41 0.44 -23.11
C ALA A 120 -7.22 0.85 -21.86
N HIS A 121 -6.68 1.77 -21.07
CA HIS A 121 -7.34 2.28 -19.88
C HIS A 121 -7.90 3.70 -20.13
N PRO A 122 -9.10 4.03 -19.61
CA PRO A 122 -9.63 5.38 -19.72
C PRO A 122 -8.70 6.39 -19.01
N SER A 123 -8.58 7.57 -19.57
CA SER A 123 -7.83 8.67 -18.98
C SER A 123 -8.41 9.06 -17.61
N VAL A 124 -7.60 9.06 -16.59
CA VAL A 124 -7.98 9.52 -15.25
C VAL A 124 -7.58 10.98 -15.13
N SER A 125 -8.53 11.85 -14.78
CA SER A 125 -8.24 13.26 -14.49
C SER A 125 -8.02 13.44 -12.99
N LEU A 126 -7.06 14.28 -12.62
CA LEU A 126 -6.90 14.69 -11.22
C LEU A 126 -8.14 15.47 -10.73
N PRO A 127 -8.51 15.36 -9.45
CA PRO A 127 -9.63 16.10 -8.87
C PRO A 127 -9.48 17.61 -9.07
N ARG A 128 -10.62 18.29 -9.31
CA ARG A 128 -10.71 19.74 -9.51
C ARG A 128 -11.68 20.36 -8.50
N GLY A 129 -11.57 21.66 -8.30
CA GLY A 129 -12.43 22.39 -7.37
C GLY A 129 -12.02 22.17 -5.90
N GLU A 130 -12.99 22.03 -5.00
CA GLU A 130 -12.74 21.90 -3.55
C GLU A 130 -11.95 20.65 -3.15
N THR A 131 -11.99 19.61 -3.99
CA THR A 131 -11.22 18.37 -3.79
C THR A 131 -9.85 18.38 -4.47
N ALA A 132 -9.47 19.49 -5.12
CA ALA A 132 -8.19 19.58 -5.82
C ALA A 132 -7.00 19.33 -4.90
N LEU A 133 -5.93 18.74 -5.46
CA LEU A 133 -4.67 18.65 -4.76
C LEU A 133 -4.06 20.05 -4.61
N THR A 134 -3.54 20.34 -3.43
CA THR A 134 -2.75 21.56 -3.20
C THR A 134 -1.42 21.46 -3.95
N ALA A 135 -0.73 22.59 -4.17
CA ALA A 135 0.58 22.60 -4.80
C ALA A 135 1.55 21.65 -4.08
N ARG A 136 1.51 21.63 -2.73
CA ARG A 136 2.36 20.76 -1.93
C ARG A 136 2.02 19.26 -2.08
N GLU A 137 0.75 18.93 -2.20
CA GLU A 137 0.31 17.57 -2.46
C GLU A 137 0.68 17.12 -3.87
N LEU A 138 0.69 18.03 -4.86
CA LEU A 138 1.17 17.73 -6.22
C LEU A 138 2.68 17.44 -6.23
N ASP A 139 3.50 18.24 -5.51
CA ASP A 139 4.93 17.98 -5.37
C ASP A 139 5.18 16.59 -4.76
N VAL A 140 4.45 16.27 -3.67
CA VAL A 140 4.55 14.96 -3.01
C VAL A 140 4.09 13.84 -3.95
N LEU A 141 2.98 14.01 -4.68
CA LEU A 141 2.46 13.02 -5.61
C LEU A 141 3.42 12.77 -6.77
N TYR A 142 4.07 13.81 -7.29
CA TYR A 142 5.06 13.71 -8.35
C TYR A 142 6.25 12.83 -7.93
N LEU A 143 6.86 13.10 -6.77
CA LEU A 143 7.98 12.32 -6.23
C LEU A 143 7.54 10.89 -5.85
N LEU A 144 6.36 10.75 -5.27
CA LEU A 144 5.75 9.47 -4.97
C LEU A 144 5.60 8.60 -6.22
N ALA A 145 5.16 9.18 -7.32
CA ALA A 145 4.96 8.46 -8.58
C ALA A 145 6.28 8.04 -9.25
N GLN A 146 7.38 8.73 -8.95
CA GLN A 146 8.73 8.31 -9.32
C GLN A 146 9.29 7.17 -8.43
N GLY A 147 8.55 6.72 -7.43
CA GLY A 147 8.98 5.66 -6.53
C GLY A 147 9.82 6.14 -5.33
N VAL A 148 9.97 7.45 -5.14
CA VAL A 148 10.78 8.05 -4.06
C VAL A 148 10.11 7.80 -2.71
N ASP A 149 10.82 7.30 -1.71
CA ASP A 149 10.30 7.02 -0.35
C ASP A 149 10.00 8.28 0.45
N ASN A 150 9.21 8.13 1.54
CA ASN A 150 8.75 9.26 2.33
C ASN A 150 9.89 10.04 3.03
N ALA A 151 10.99 9.39 3.38
CA ALA A 151 12.13 10.06 4.00
C ALA A 151 12.86 10.94 2.98
N THR A 152 13.10 10.41 1.79
CA THR A 152 13.73 11.14 0.68
C THR A 152 12.84 12.27 0.17
N ILE A 153 11.52 12.05 0.03
CA ILE A 153 10.56 13.13 -0.27
C ILE A 153 10.64 14.22 0.78
N GLY A 154 10.75 13.84 2.06
CA GLY A 154 10.88 14.79 3.16
C GLY A 154 12.14 15.65 3.02
N LEU A 155 13.27 15.04 2.68
CA LEU A 155 14.53 15.75 2.44
C LEU A 155 14.42 16.72 1.25
N GLU A 156 13.92 16.25 0.10
CA GLU A 156 13.77 17.07 -1.11
C GLU A 156 12.83 18.26 -0.90
N LEU A 157 11.76 18.03 -0.17
CA LEU A 157 10.75 19.06 0.08
C LEU A 157 10.97 19.84 1.38
N SER A 158 12.06 19.60 2.13
CA SER A 158 12.38 20.24 3.40
C SER A 158 11.27 20.14 4.46
N ILE A 159 10.67 18.95 4.58
CA ILE A 159 9.65 18.60 5.59
C ILE A 159 9.97 17.25 6.25
N SER A 160 9.36 16.95 7.39
CA SER A 160 9.57 15.66 8.04
C SER A 160 8.92 14.51 7.27
N ALA A 161 9.49 13.29 7.37
CA ALA A 161 8.88 12.10 6.81
C ALA A 161 7.45 11.86 7.36
N HIS A 162 7.18 12.26 8.61
CA HIS A 162 5.85 12.23 9.20
C HIS A 162 4.88 13.17 8.46
N THR A 163 5.32 14.39 8.14
CA THR A 163 4.52 15.35 7.35
C THR A 163 4.26 14.83 5.95
N VAL A 164 5.25 14.17 5.32
CA VAL A 164 5.03 13.49 4.02
C VAL A 164 3.96 12.43 4.14
N LYS A 165 3.98 11.59 5.20
CA LYS A 165 2.95 10.56 5.44
C LYS A 165 1.55 11.18 5.56
N GLN A 166 1.42 12.35 6.20
CA GLN A 166 0.15 13.09 6.28
C GLN A 166 -0.33 13.57 4.89
N HIS A 167 0.58 14.15 4.09
CA HIS A 167 0.25 14.55 2.71
C HIS A 167 -0.16 13.35 1.86
N VAL A 168 0.55 12.22 1.95
CA VAL A 168 0.22 10.98 1.24
C VAL A 168 -1.19 10.49 1.61
N THR A 169 -1.53 10.50 2.90
CA THR A 169 -2.89 10.14 3.35
C THR A 169 -3.94 11.08 2.77
N SER A 170 -3.70 12.40 2.79
CA SER A 170 -4.60 13.39 2.18
C SER A 170 -4.75 13.19 0.67
N ILE A 171 -3.64 12.93 -0.04
CA ILE A 171 -3.64 12.62 -1.48
C ILE A 171 -4.51 11.39 -1.76
N PHE A 172 -4.37 10.32 -0.98
CA PHE A 172 -5.15 9.10 -1.18
C PHE A 172 -6.66 9.36 -1.03
N VAL A 173 -7.05 10.11 0.00
CA VAL A 173 -8.45 10.51 0.20
C VAL A 173 -8.96 11.32 -0.98
N LYS A 174 -8.22 12.33 -1.42
CA LYS A 174 -8.62 13.22 -2.52
C LYS A 174 -8.69 12.51 -3.88
N LEU A 175 -7.76 11.57 -4.14
CA LEU A 175 -7.75 10.77 -5.37
C LEU A 175 -8.74 9.59 -5.32
N GLY A 176 -9.31 9.26 -4.16
CA GLY A 176 -10.15 8.08 -3.98
C GLY A 176 -9.38 6.77 -4.12
N VAL A 177 -8.08 6.77 -3.79
CA VAL A 177 -7.19 5.61 -3.88
C VAL A 177 -6.81 5.12 -2.48
N GLN A 178 -6.37 3.87 -2.38
CA GLN A 178 -6.13 3.20 -1.11
C GLN A 178 -4.65 2.93 -0.83
N ASN A 179 -3.81 2.98 -1.85
CA ASN A 179 -2.38 2.72 -1.71
C ASN A 179 -1.53 3.56 -2.67
N ARG A 180 -0.21 3.50 -2.43
CA ARG A 180 0.80 4.21 -3.19
C ARG A 180 0.85 3.81 -4.67
N VAL A 181 0.63 2.53 -4.97
CA VAL A 181 0.63 2.03 -6.36
C VAL A 181 -0.51 2.66 -7.15
N GLN A 182 -1.72 2.68 -6.56
CA GLN A 182 -2.88 3.32 -7.19
C GLN A 182 -2.67 4.83 -7.39
N ALA A 183 -2.08 5.52 -6.40
CA ALA A 183 -1.78 6.95 -6.52
C ALA A 183 -0.78 7.23 -7.64
N ALA A 184 0.29 6.44 -7.75
CA ALA A 184 1.27 6.55 -8.83
C ALA A 184 0.63 6.31 -10.21
N VAL A 185 -0.21 5.28 -10.33
CA VAL A 185 -0.97 5.03 -11.58
C VAL A 185 -1.88 6.19 -11.94
N CYS A 186 -2.56 6.80 -10.95
CA CYS A 186 -3.38 8.00 -11.19
C CYS A 186 -2.53 9.17 -11.68
N ALA A 187 -1.35 9.41 -11.09
CA ALA A 187 -0.44 10.48 -11.50
C ALA A 187 0.04 10.32 -12.94
N VAL A 188 0.49 9.11 -13.31
CA VAL A 188 0.92 8.80 -14.70
C VAL A 188 -0.22 9.00 -15.69
N ARG A 189 -1.42 8.48 -15.40
CA ARG A 189 -2.60 8.63 -16.27
C ARG A 189 -3.07 10.07 -16.41
N ALA A 190 -2.85 10.90 -15.42
CA ALA A 190 -3.17 12.32 -15.44
C ALA A 190 -2.09 13.17 -16.14
N GLY A 191 -1.02 12.56 -16.64
CA GLY A 191 0.07 13.24 -17.32
C GLY A 191 0.97 14.07 -16.41
N LEU A 192 1.09 13.66 -15.14
CA LEU A 192 1.97 14.33 -14.17
C LEU A 192 3.44 13.91 -14.34
N LEU A 193 3.68 12.76 -15.01
CA LEU A 193 4.99 12.20 -15.37
C LEU A 193 5.10 12.05 -16.87
#